data_60b18f17f16143d74c476bee455c5db5
#
_entry.id   60b18f17f16143d74c476bee455c5db5
#
_cell.length_a   1.000
_cell.length_b   1.000
_cell.length_c   1.000
_cell.angle_alpha   90.00
_cell.angle_beta   90.00
_cell.angle_gamma   90.00
#
_symmetry.space_group_name_H-M   'P 1'
#
loop_
_entity.id
_entity.type
_entity.pdbx_description
1 polymer ?
#
loop_
_entity_poly.entity_id
_entity_poly.type
_entity_poly.pdbx_seq_one_letter_code
_entity_poly.pdbx_strand_id
1 'polypeptide(L)' 'GMSPEERRATGRLLEPIKSECSLVIVEHDLEFIKDICDHLTVLDNGRVLDDGTIEYIEKSAKVKEVYTTRV' A
#
# COMPACT_ATOMS: atom_id res chain seq x y z
N GLY A 1 -6.23 11.91 4.51
CA GLY A 1 -5.92 10.55 4.92
C GLY A 1 -6.52 10.18 6.26
N MET A 2 -6.33 8.94 6.60
CA MET A 2 -6.83 8.41 7.87
C MET A 2 -5.88 8.71 9.01
N SER A 3 -6.43 8.88 10.22
CA SER A 3 -5.61 8.94 11.43
C SER A 3 -5.05 7.55 11.72
N PRO A 4 -4.00 7.43 12.56
CA PRO A 4 -3.49 6.11 12.95
C PRO A 4 -4.54 5.21 13.57
N GLU A 5 -5.48 5.78 14.33
CA GLU A 5 -6.56 5.01 14.93
C GLU A 5 -7.53 4.48 13.90
N GLU A 6 -7.87 5.31 12.92
CA GLU A 6 -8.75 4.92 11.81
C GLU A 6 -8.11 3.84 10.96
N ARG A 7 -6.80 3.94 10.71
CA ARG A 7 -6.07 2.91 9.99
C ARG A 7 -6.13 1.57 10.69
N ARG A 8 -5.91 1.57 12.01
CA ARG A 8 -5.97 0.32 12.80
C ARG A 8 -7.36 -0.27 12.80
N ALA A 9 -8.38 0.57 12.95
CA ALA A 9 -9.76 0.11 12.95
C ALA A 9 -10.15 -0.51 11.60
N THR A 10 -9.79 0.14 10.52
CA THR A 10 -10.06 -0.36 9.17
C THR A 10 -9.32 -1.67 8.93
N GLY A 11 -8.07 -1.75 9.35
CA GLY A 11 -7.27 -2.98 9.23
C GLY A 11 -7.93 -4.15 9.94
N ARG A 12 -8.44 -3.93 11.14
CA ARG A 12 -9.13 -4.98 11.89
C ARG A 12 -10.39 -5.46 11.20
N LEU A 13 -11.11 -4.57 10.51
CA LEU A 13 -12.30 -4.93 9.76
C LEU A 13 -11.96 -5.76 8.52
N LEU A 14 -10.81 -5.51 7.92
CA LEU A 14 -10.40 -6.18 6.68
C LEU A 14 -9.73 -7.53 6.90
N GLU A 15 -9.14 -7.77 8.07
CA GLU A 15 -8.44 -9.01 8.34
C GLU A 15 -9.28 -10.27 8.11
N PRO A 16 -10.53 -10.36 8.62
CA PRO A 16 -11.36 -11.54 8.36
C PRO A 16 -11.68 -11.71 6.89
N ILE A 17 -11.81 -10.61 6.16
CA ILE A 17 -12.13 -10.65 4.74
C ILE A 17 -10.95 -11.24 3.95
N LYS A 18 -9.74 -10.90 4.33
CA LYS A 18 -8.52 -11.41 3.69
C LYS A 18 -8.41 -12.92 3.77
N SER A 19 -8.89 -13.51 4.85
CA SER A 19 -8.83 -14.95 5.03
C SER A 19 -9.84 -15.71 4.17
N GLU A 20 -10.85 -15.04 3.67
CA GLU A 20 -11.92 -15.65 2.89
C GLU A 20 -11.83 -15.37 1.39
N CYS A 21 -11.21 -14.27 1.01
CA CYS A 21 -11.12 -13.88 -0.40
C CYS A 21 -9.90 -13.00 -0.65
N SER A 22 -9.58 -12.85 -1.92
CA SER A 22 -8.55 -11.88 -2.32
C SER A 22 -9.09 -10.48 -2.15
N LEU A 23 -8.25 -9.58 -1.66
CA LEU A 23 -8.62 -8.19 -1.40
C LEU A 23 -7.72 -7.27 -2.21
N VAL A 24 -8.33 -6.38 -2.99
CA VAL A 24 -7.59 -5.35 -3.73
C VAL A 24 -7.98 -3.99 -3.17
N ILE A 25 -6.97 -3.20 -2.82
CA ILE A 25 -7.16 -1.87 -2.25
C ILE A 25 -6.44 -0.86 -3.13
N VAL A 26 -7.12 0.23 -3.48
CA VAL A 26 -6.51 1.36 -4.19
C VAL A 26 -6.37 2.50 -3.19
N GLU A 27 -5.13 2.88 -2.88
CA GLU A 27 -4.87 3.84 -1.82
C GLU A 27 -3.51 4.51 -2.03
N HIS A 28 -3.35 5.68 -1.47
CA HIS A 28 -2.09 6.41 -1.50
C HIS A 28 -1.40 6.44 -0.11
N ASP A 29 -2.06 5.96 0.92
CA ASP A 29 -1.50 5.91 2.28
C ASP A 29 -0.66 4.63 2.43
N LEU A 30 0.65 4.78 2.25
CA LEU A 30 1.57 3.65 2.27
C LEU A 30 1.62 2.95 3.63
N GLU A 31 1.47 3.69 4.72
CA GLU A 31 1.46 3.10 6.06
C GLU A 31 0.27 2.15 6.25
N PHE A 32 -0.88 2.53 5.73
CA PHE A 32 -2.07 1.69 5.77
C PHE A 32 -1.87 0.42 4.95
N ILE A 33 -1.33 0.59 3.73
CA ILE A 33 -1.10 -0.54 2.81
C ILE A 33 -0.10 -1.53 3.40
N LYS A 34 0.96 -1.05 4.03
CA LYS A 34 1.98 -1.90 4.65
C LYS A 34 1.39 -2.82 5.72
N ASP A 35 0.41 -2.32 6.45
CA ASP A 35 -0.20 -3.08 7.55
C ASP A 35 -1.17 -4.16 7.08
N ILE A 36 -1.73 -4.02 5.88
CA ILE A 36 -2.81 -4.88 5.41
C ILE A 36 -2.40 -5.76 4.23
N CYS A 37 -1.64 -5.20 3.31
CA CYS A 37 -1.31 -5.86 2.05
C CYS A 37 0.03 -6.57 2.13
N ASP A 38 0.18 -7.62 1.34
CA ASP A 38 1.44 -8.35 1.20
C ASP A 38 2.08 -8.10 -0.16
N HIS A 39 1.33 -7.56 -1.11
CA HIS A 39 1.80 -7.26 -2.45
C HIS A 39 1.34 -5.85 -2.85
N LEU A 40 2.20 -5.12 -3.56
CA LEU A 40 1.91 -3.75 -3.95
C LEU A 40 2.32 -3.49 -5.40
N THR A 41 1.40 -2.92 -6.16
CA THR A 41 1.67 -2.40 -7.50
C THR A 41 1.60 -0.89 -7.43
N VAL A 42 2.70 -0.23 -7.75
CA VAL A 42 2.79 1.24 -7.69
C VAL A 42 2.55 1.82 -9.07
N LEU A 43 1.58 2.71 -9.16
CA LEU A 43 1.24 3.40 -10.41
C LEU A 43 1.70 4.85 -10.35
N ASP A 44 2.23 5.33 -11.47
CA ASP A 44 2.62 6.72 -11.62
C ASP A 44 2.30 7.17 -13.04
N ASN A 45 1.49 8.22 -13.18
CA ASN A 45 1.05 8.76 -14.47
C ASN A 45 0.44 7.68 -15.37
N GLY A 46 -0.38 6.80 -14.78
CA GLY A 46 -1.06 5.75 -15.52
C GLY A 46 -0.18 4.57 -15.92
N ARG A 47 1.04 4.49 -15.42
CA ARG A 47 1.96 3.40 -15.72
C ARG A 47 2.37 2.67 -14.47
N VAL A 48 2.66 1.39 -14.59
CA VAL A 48 3.22 0.63 -13.48
C VAL A 48 4.67 1.06 -13.29
N LEU A 49 4.95 1.67 -12.15
CA LEU A 49 6.29 2.10 -11.80
C LEU A 49 7.11 0.94 -11.26
N ASP A 50 6.50 0.16 -10.38
CA ASP A 50 7.12 -1.03 -9.81
C ASP A 50 6.02 -1.94 -9.25
N ASP A 51 6.38 -3.19 -8.99
CA ASP A 51 5.43 -4.22 -8.56
C ASP A 51 6.18 -5.30 -7.78
N GLY A 52 5.65 -5.71 -6.66
CA GLY A 52 6.30 -6.73 -5.85
C GLY A 52 5.78 -6.81 -4.43
N THR A 53 6.52 -7.49 -3.57
CA THR A 53 6.19 -7.56 -2.16
C THR A 53 6.35 -6.19 -1.52
N ILE A 54 5.73 -6.01 -0.37
CA ILE A 54 5.86 -4.75 0.38
C ILE A 54 7.33 -4.47 0.68
N GLU A 55 8.08 -5.48 1.09
CA GLU A 55 9.52 -5.33 1.39
C GLU A 55 10.32 -4.87 0.16
N TYR A 56 10.05 -5.46 -0.99
CA TYR A 56 10.69 -5.07 -2.24
C TYR A 56 10.38 -3.62 -2.59
N ILE A 57 9.11 -3.23 -2.49
CA ILE A 57 8.69 -1.86 -2.83
C ILE A 57 9.31 -0.84 -1.88
N GLU A 58 9.39 -1.14 -0.59
CA GLU A 58 10.00 -0.23 0.37
C GLU A 58 11.45 0.09 0.04
N LYS A 59 12.15 -0.83 -0.61
CA LYS A 59 13.55 -0.67 -1.00
C LYS A 59 13.74 -0.17 -2.42
N SER A 60 12.64 -0.02 -3.17
CA SER A 60 12.70 0.39 -4.58
C SER A 60 13.16 1.84 -4.71
N ALA A 61 14.25 2.05 -5.43
CA ALA A 61 14.76 3.39 -5.69
C ALA A 61 13.77 4.21 -6.53
N LYS A 62 13.11 3.58 -7.48
CA LYS A 62 12.11 4.22 -8.33
C LYS A 62 10.95 4.78 -7.51
N VAL A 63 10.46 3.99 -6.58
CA VAL A 63 9.33 4.37 -5.73
C VAL A 63 9.74 5.48 -4.76
N LYS A 64 10.91 5.34 -4.14
CA LYS A 64 11.43 6.36 -3.22
C LYS A 64 11.60 7.71 -3.90
N GLU A 65 12.10 7.69 -5.13
CA GLU A 65 12.30 8.91 -5.90
C GLU A 65 10.99 9.64 -6.14
N VAL A 66 9.95 8.92 -6.56
CA VAL A 66 8.64 9.52 -6.82
C VAL A 66 8.04 10.10 -5.54
N TYR A 67 8.07 9.35 -4.45
CA TYR A 67 7.51 9.82 -3.19
C TYR A 67 8.29 10.99 -2.61
N THR A 68 9.60 11.02 -2.79
CA THR A 68 10.45 12.10 -2.28
C THR A 68 10.23 13.38 -3.07
N THR A 69 10.12 13.29 -4.39
CA THR A 69 10.00 14.50 -5.23
C THR A 69 8.61 15.12 -5.22
N ARG A 70 7.59 14.38 -4.82
CA ARG A 70 6.20 14.84 -4.84
C ARG A 70 5.67 15.29 -3.50
N VAL A 71 6.46 15.23 -2.48
CA VAL A 71 6.06 15.65 -1.13
C VAL A 71 6.20 17.14 -0.93
#